data_00c4f5e911743bf26da1397fab8e2f30
#
_entry.id   00c4f5e911743bf26da1397fab8e2f30
#
_cell.length_a   1.000
_cell.length_b   1.000
_cell.length_c   1.000
_cell.angle_alpha   90.00
_cell.angle_beta   90.00
_cell.angle_gamma   90.00
#
_symmetry.space_group_name_H-M   'P 1'
#
loop_
_entity.id
_entity.type
_entity.pdbx_description
1 polymer ?
#
loop_
_entity_poly.entity_id
_entity_poly.type
_entity_poly.pdbx_seq_one_letter_code
_entity_poly.pdbx_strand_id
1 'polypeptide(L)'
;MEENQVPVKKINGLRVTSKDDMVLVSHALLDLVGKNLQEKLRQAGVSCQQLKSDIKHVVAADYLDKDTYGYVGDVTHINKRVIEEFLENRQIPIIASLGYSKEGDMLNINADYLATAIAVALAADKLILMTDVKGVLENGAVLEKITSHQVQEKIDTAVITAGMIPKIESAAKTVVAGVGQVLIGDNLLTGTLITAD
;
A
#
# COMPACT_ATOMS: atom_id res chain seq x y z
N MET A 1 -14.98 11.81 0.23
CA MET A 1 -14.58 12.87 1.20
C MET A 1 -14.66 14.26 0.58
N GLU A 2 -14.26 14.46 -0.66
CA GLU A 2 -14.44 15.77 -1.34
C GLU A 2 -15.93 16.11 -1.55
N GLU A 3 -16.78 15.13 -1.83
CA GLU A 3 -18.24 15.33 -1.95
C GLU A 3 -18.91 15.77 -0.63
N ASN A 4 -18.32 15.48 0.52
CA ASN A 4 -18.86 15.85 1.84
C ASN A 4 -18.20 17.11 2.43
N GLN A 5 -17.38 17.86 1.67
CA GLN A 5 -16.70 19.07 2.08
C GLN A 5 -15.86 18.93 3.38
N VAL A 6 -15.41 17.73 3.72
CA VAL A 6 -14.55 17.51 4.89
C VAL A 6 -13.13 17.97 4.53
N PRO A 7 -12.58 18.99 5.21
CA PRO A 7 -11.23 19.48 4.91
C PRO A 7 -10.20 18.39 5.22
N VAL A 8 -9.40 18.04 4.22
CA VAL A 8 -8.35 17.04 4.36
C VAL A 8 -7.07 17.72 4.82
N LYS A 9 -6.69 17.50 6.08
CA LYS A 9 -5.39 17.93 6.61
C LYS A 9 -4.34 16.86 6.33
N LYS A 10 -3.19 17.27 5.77
CA LYS A 10 -2.03 16.40 5.57
C LYS A 10 -0.80 16.98 6.28
N ILE A 11 -0.01 16.10 6.90
CA ILE A 11 1.29 16.41 7.49
C ILE A 11 2.28 15.41 6.90
N ASN A 12 3.38 15.87 6.31
CA ASN A 12 4.39 15.02 5.65
C ASN A 12 3.81 14.01 4.66
N GLY A 13 2.77 14.42 3.91
CA GLY A 13 2.10 13.53 2.94
C GLY A 13 1.07 12.57 3.54
N LEU A 14 1.05 12.37 4.86
CA LEU A 14 0.09 11.52 5.55
C LEU A 14 -1.17 12.31 5.92
N ARG A 15 -2.33 11.68 5.77
CA ARG A 15 -3.62 12.27 6.14
C ARG A 15 -3.79 12.20 7.65
N VAL A 16 -3.95 13.35 8.31
CA VAL A 16 -4.41 13.38 9.70
C VAL A 16 -5.85 12.87 9.75
N THR A 17 -6.13 11.92 10.63
CA THR A 17 -7.41 11.21 10.68
C THR A 17 -7.95 11.24 12.11
N SER A 18 -9.05 11.96 12.34
CA SER A 18 -9.73 11.94 13.63
C SER A 18 -10.52 10.64 13.84
N LYS A 19 -11.04 10.42 15.04
CA LYS A 19 -11.92 9.28 15.32
C LYS A 19 -13.20 9.31 14.46
N ASP A 20 -13.74 10.48 14.25
CA ASP A 20 -14.96 10.67 13.44
C ASP A 20 -14.65 10.45 11.94
N ASP A 21 -13.46 10.89 11.49
CA ASP A 21 -13.02 10.61 10.11
C ASP A 21 -12.86 9.12 9.83
N MET A 22 -12.51 8.30 10.85
CA MET A 22 -12.37 6.86 10.67
C MET A 22 -13.67 6.18 10.25
N VAL A 23 -14.84 6.70 10.66
CA VAL A 23 -16.15 6.20 10.20
C VAL A 23 -16.28 6.39 8.68
N LEU A 24 -15.89 7.56 8.18
CA LEU A 24 -15.91 7.86 6.73
C LEU A 24 -14.85 7.06 5.98
N VAL A 25 -13.64 6.97 6.53
CA VAL A 25 -12.52 6.20 5.93
C VAL A 25 -12.90 4.73 5.80
N SER A 26 -13.38 4.11 6.86
CA SER A 26 -13.77 2.69 6.86
C SER A 26 -14.93 2.44 5.90
N HIS A 27 -15.96 3.29 5.90
CA HIS A 27 -17.08 3.19 4.96
C HIS A 27 -16.60 3.31 3.50
N ALA A 28 -15.77 4.31 3.19
CA ALA A 28 -15.24 4.50 1.84
C ALA A 28 -14.43 3.28 1.37
N LEU A 29 -13.53 2.77 2.22
CA LEU A 29 -12.65 1.67 1.84
C LEU A 29 -13.37 0.32 1.81
N LEU A 30 -14.24 0.03 2.76
CA LEU A 30 -14.88 -1.28 2.91
C LEU A 30 -16.19 -1.40 2.12
N ASP A 31 -17.05 -0.36 2.16
CA ASP A 31 -18.40 -0.47 1.64
C ASP A 31 -18.55 0.11 0.23
N LEU A 32 -17.69 1.05 -0.15
CA LEU A 32 -17.71 1.63 -1.50
C LEU A 32 -16.62 1.03 -2.38
N VAL A 33 -15.34 1.30 -2.09
CA VAL A 33 -14.23 0.90 -2.97
C VAL A 33 -14.04 -0.61 -2.97
N GLY A 34 -13.91 -1.22 -1.81
CA GLY A 34 -13.61 -2.65 -1.69
C GLY A 34 -14.74 -3.52 -2.23
N LYS A 35 -16.00 -3.16 -1.94
CA LYS A 35 -17.18 -3.85 -2.48
C LYS A 35 -17.23 -3.75 -4.01
N ASN A 36 -17.05 -2.54 -4.57
CA ASN A 36 -17.05 -2.32 -6.02
C ASN A 36 -15.91 -3.11 -6.70
N LEU A 37 -14.71 -3.08 -6.12
CA LEU A 37 -13.58 -3.85 -6.64
C LEU A 37 -13.88 -5.36 -6.64
N GLN A 38 -14.40 -5.90 -5.54
CA GLN A 38 -14.78 -7.30 -5.45
C GLN A 38 -15.82 -7.68 -6.52
N GLU A 39 -16.84 -6.86 -6.71
CA GLU A 39 -17.88 -7.09 -7.72
C GLU A 39 -17.30 -7.10 -9.14
N LYS A 40 -16.44 -6.14 -9.48
CA LYS A 40 -15.78 -6.06 -10.79
C LYS A 40 -14.87 -7.24 -11.06
N LEU A 41 -14.06 -7.65 -10.07
CA LEU A 41 -13.19 -8.81 -10.19
C LEU A 41 -13.99 -10.11 -10.41
N ARG A 42 -15.09 -10.29 -9.66
CA ARG A 42 -15.96 -11.46 -9.84
C ARG A 42 -16.66 -11.48 -11.20
N GLN A 43 -17.09 -10.32 -11.70
CA GLN A 43 -17.62 -10.20 -13.07
C GLN A 43 -16.59 -10.55 -14.14
N ALA A 44 -15.32 -10.29 -13.88
CA ALA A 44 -14.19 -10.69 -14.72
C ALA A 44 -13.76 -12.17 -14.53
N GLY A 45 -14.50 -12.96 -13.74
CA GLY A 45 -14.21 -14.38 -13.50
C GLY A 45 -13.13 -14.64 -12.44
N VAL A 46 -12.72 -13.62 -11.69
CA VAL A 46 -11.71 -13.76 -10.65
C VAL A 46 -12.35 -14.17 -9.33
N SER A 47 -11.90 -15.29 -8.75
CA SER A 47 -12.30 -15.70 -7.39
C SER A 47 -11.60 -14.79 -6.38
N CYS A 48 -12.36 -13.94 -5.71
CA CYS A 48 -11.81 -13.01 -4.73
C CYS A 48 -12.80 -12.75 -3.59
N GLN A 49 -12.26 -12.35 -2.45
CA GLN A 49 -13.05 -11.96 -1.28
C GLN A 49 -12.42 -10.77 -0.57
N GLN A 50 -13.26 -9.79 -0.25
CA GLN A 50 -12.87 -8.69 0.60
C GLN A 50 -12.86 -9.11 2.07
N LEU A 51 -11.73 -8.85 2.76
CA LEU A 51 -11.66 -8.93 4.20
C LEU A 51 -12.31 -7.69 4.81
N LYS A 52 -13.30 -7.89 5.69
CA LYS A 52 -13.96 -6.80 6.43
C LYS A 52 -13.69 -6.95 7.93
N SER A 53 -14.46 -7.80 8.61
CA SER A 53 -14.29 -8.09 10.03
C SER A 53 -12.98 -8.80 10.34
N ASP A 54 -12.43 -9.49 9.37
CA ASP A 54 -11.22 -10.30 9.52
C ASP A 54 -9.92 -9.51 9.41
N ILE A 55 -9.97 -8.24 8.97
CA ILE A 55 -8.78 -7.36 8.92
C ILE A 55 -8.07 -7.31 10.28
N LYS A 56 -8.81 -7.27 11.38
CA LYS A 56 -8.26 -7.29 12.75
C LYS A 56 -7.42 -8.52 13.07
N HIS A 57 -7.63 -9.62 12.35
CA HIS A 57 -6.85 -10.86 12.50
C HIS A 57 -5.66 -10.91 11.54
N VAL A 58 -5.57 -10.00 10.58
CA VAL A 58 -4.53 -9.96 9.55
C VAL A 58 -3.53 -8.85 9.82
N VAL A 59 -4.01 -7.64 10.14
CA VAL A 59 -3.16 -6.44 10.23
C VAL A 59 -3.19 -5.90 11.66
N ALA A 60 -2.15 -6.20 12.42
CA ALA A 60 -1.88 -5.52 13.67
C ALA A 60 -1.09 -4.23 13.39
N ALA A 61 -1.49 -3.16 14.04
CA ALA A 61 -0.88 -1.85 13.89
C ALA A 61 -0.75 -1.16 15.26
N ASP A 62 0.06 -0.12 15.30
CA ASP A 62 0.12 0.80 16.44
C ASP A 62 -0.04 2.22 15.95
N TYR A 63 -0.40 3.17 16.82
CA TYR A 63 -0.46 4.57 16.44
C TYR A 63 0.90 5.06 15.96
N LEU A 64 0.94 5.70 14.80
CA LEU A 64 2.16 6.32 14.29
C LEU A 64 2.62 7.46 15.24
N ASP A 65 1.74 8.37 15.55
CA ASP A 65 1.81 9.43 16.56
C ASP A 65 0.38 9.96 16.75
N LYS A 66 -0.24 9.57 17.86
CA LYS A 66 -1.67 9.86 18.12
C LYS A 66 -1.95 11.34 18.24
N ASP A 67 -1.02 12.11 18.81
CA ASP A 67 -1.19 13.55 19.03
C ASP A 67 -1.06 14.34 17.73
N THR A 68 -0.17 13.92 16.83
CA THR A 68 0.10 14.59 15.55
C THR A 68 -0.87 14.14 14.45
N TYR A 69 -1.10 12.82 14.31
CA TYR A 69 -1.82 12.24 13.18
C TYR A 69 -3.20 11.67 13.54
N GLY A 70 -3.53 11.56 14.82
CA GLY A 70 -4.77 10.95 15.30
C GLY A 70 -4.78 9.42 15.07
N TYR A 71 -5.81 8.92 14.38
CA TYR A 71 -6.04 7.50 14.11
C TYR A 71 -5.30 7.01 12.85
N VAL A 72 -4.06 7.44 12.69
CA VAL A 72 -3.14 6.91 11.67
C VAL A 72 -2.21 5.91 12.33
N GLY A 73 -2.04 4.75 11.69
CA GLY A 73 -1.23 3.66 12.23
C GLY A 73 -0.06 3.29 11.35
N ASP A 74 0.90 2.66 12.00
CA ASP A 74 1.99 1.91 11.38
C ASP A 74 1.81 0.42 11.63
N VAL A 75 2.16 -0.41 10.63
CA VAL A 75 1.98 -1.87 10.71
C VAL A 75 3.04 -2.46 11.64
N THR A 76 2.59 -3.18 12.67
CA THR A 76 3.48 -3.87 13.61
C THR A 76 3.62 -5.35 13.30
N HIS A 77 2.56 -5.98 12.75
CA HIS A 77 2.59 -7.39 12.40
C HIS A 77 1.55 -7.72 11.33
N ILE A 78 1.93 -8.61 10.41
CA ILE A 78 1.04 -9.24 9.43
C ILE A 78 0.90 -10.72 9.76
N ASN A 79 -0.33 -11.15 10.04
CA ASN A 79 -0.63 -12.57 10.15
C ASN A 79 -0.81 -13.16 8.74
N LYS A 80 0.31 -13.54 8.13
CA LYS A 80 0.34 -14.05 6.76
C LYS A 80 -0.46 -15.32 6.57
N ARG A 81 -0.64 -16.15 7.62
CA ARG A 81 -1.34 -17.43 7.52
C ARG A 81 -2.78 -17.26 7.02
N VAL A 82 -3.47 -16.22 7.49
CA VAL A 82 -4.84 -15.92 7.00
C VAL A 82 -4.82 -15.59 5.50
N ILE A 83 -3.81 -14.86 5.02
CA ILE A 83 -3.67 -14.55 3.59
C ILE A 83 -3.34 -15.82 2.80
N GLU A 84 -2.40 -16.64 3.30
CA GLU A 84 -2.00 -17.91 2.69
C GLU A 84 -3.20 -18.86 2.54
N GLU A 85 -4.08 -18.96 3.55
CA GLU A 85 -5.31 -19.76 3.50
C GLU A 85 -6.27 -19.34 2.35
N PHE A 86 -6.39 -18.02 2.06
CA PHE A 86 -7.12 -17.55 0.89
C PHE A 86 -6.48 -18.02 -0.42
N LEU A 87 -5.16 -17.88 -0.51
CA LEU A 87 -4.41 -18.25 -1.72
C LEU A 87 -4.44 -19.77 -1.97
N GLU A 88 -4.32 -20.59 -0.93
CA GLU A 88 -4.45 -22.05 -1.01
C GLU A 88 -5.84 -22.48 -1.53
N ASN A 89 -6.89 -21.72 -1.17
CA ASN A 89 -8.25 -21.91 -1.67
C ASN A 89 -8.46 -21.23 -3.06
N ARG A 90 -7.39 -20.78 -3.73
CA ARG A 90 -7.43 -20.09 -5.03
C ARG A 90 -8.33 -18.84 -5.02
N GLN A 91 -8.37 -18.15 -3.88
CA GLN A 91 -9.07 -16.88 -3.73
C GLN A 91 -8.08 -15.75 -3.54
N ILE A 92 -8.34 -14.62 -4.18
CA ILE A 92 -7.54 -13.40 -4.01
C ILE A 92 -8.16 -12.59 -2.86
N PRO A 93 -7.45 -12.39 -1.72
CA PRO A 93 -7.93 -11.53 -0.66
C PRO A 93 -7.82 -10.05 -1.07
N ILE A 94 -8.90 -9.29 -0.88
CA ILE A 94 -8.90 -7.83 -1.03
C ILE A 94 -8.79 -7.24 0.38
N ILE A 95 -7.69 -6.55 0.64
CA ILE A 95 -7.35 -6.01 1.96
C ILE A 95 -7.35 -4.48 1.87
N ALA A 96 -8.24 -3.84 2.63
CA ALA A 96 -8.26 -2.38 2.76
C ALA A 96 -7.06 -1.89 3.57
N SER A 97 -6.60 -0.66 3.32
CA SER A 97 -5.49 -0.06 4.05
C SER A 97 -5.88 0.39 5.47
N LEU A 98 -6.28 -0.59 6.27
CA LEU A 98 -6.71 -0.48 7.66
C LEU A 98 -5.94 -1.49 8.52
N GLY A 99 -5.73 -1.14 9.80
CA GLY A 99 -5.16 -2.04 10.80
C GLY A 99 -5.83 -1.82 12.15
N TYR A 100 -5.49 -2.65 13.12
CA TYR A 100 -6.05 -2.56 14.46
C TYR A 100 -4.95 -2.46 15.50
N SER A 101 -5.12 -1.52 16.44
CA SER A 101 -4.27 -1.41 17.62
C SER A 101 -4.56 -2.54 18.64
N LYS A 102 -3.68 -2.68 19.61
CA LYS A 102 -3.86 -3.62 20.73
C LYS A 102 -5.10 -3.32 21.56
N GLU A 103 -5.50 -2.05 21.61
CA GLU A 103 -6.70 -1.58 22.30
C GLU A 103 -7.99 -1.85 21.50
N GLY A 104 -7.85 -2.30 20.23
CA GLY A 104 -8.97 -2.58 19.34
C GLY A 104 -9.43 -1.38 18.51
N ASP A 105 -8.67 -0.29 18.52
CA ASP A 105 -8.95 0.87 17.67
C ASP A 105 -8.58 0.56 16.21
N MET A 106 -9.49 0.89 15.28
CA MET A 106 -9.20 0.83 13.85
C MET A 106 -8.35 2.04 13.45
N LEU A 107 -7.29 1.80 12.71
CA LEU A 107 -6.32 2.80 12.26
C LEU A 107 -6.26 2.86 10.74
N ASN A 108 -6.13 4.07 10.21
CA ASN A 108 -5.88 4.36 8.81
C ASN A 108 -4.39 4.11 8.51
N ILE A 109 -4.09 3.17 7.63
CA ILE A 109 -2.72 2.81 7.23
C ILE A 109 -2.44 3.41 5.85
N ASN A 110 -1.21 3.87 5.62
CA ASN A 110 -0.79 4.21 4.27
C ASN A 110 -0.80 2.95 3.39
N ALA A 111 -1.46 3.00 2.23
CA ALA A 111 -1.68 1.84 1.38
C ALA A 111 -0.37 1.22 0.85
N ASP A 112 0.61 2.04 0.49
CA ASP A 112 1.92 1.56 0.02
C ASP A 112 2.68 0.86 1.16
N TYR A 113 2.58 1.38 2.39
CA TYR A 113 3.22 0.77 3.57
C TYR A 113 2.57 -0.56 3.94
N LEU A 114 1.23 -0.65 3.91
CA LEU A 114 0.54 -1.92 4.14
C LEU A 114 0.89 -2.95 3.07
N ALA A 115 0.87 -2.56 1.79
CA ALA A 115 1.22 -3.45 0.69
C ALA A 115 2.66 -3.97 0.82
N THR A 116 3.59 -3.10 1.19
CA THR A 116 4.99 -3.47 1.49
C THR A 116 5.07 -4.46 2.66
N ALA A 117 4.39 -4.18 3.78
CA ALA A 117 4.42 -5.06 4.94
C ALA A 117 3.86 -6.46 4.61
N ILE A 118 2.78 -6.54 3.83
CA ILE A 118 2.21 -7.80 3.35
C ILE A 118 3.19 -8.52 2.42
N ALA A 119 3.78 -7.83 1.46
CA ALA A 119 4.72 -8.43 0.50
C ALA A 119 5.95 -9.00 1.20
N VAL A 120 6.50 -8.28 2.19
CA VAL A 120 7.64 -8.74 3.01
C VAL A 120 7.23 -9.96 3.84
N ALA A 121 6.08 -9.93 4.52
CA ALA A 121 5.61 -11.05 5.34
C ALA A 121 5.39 -12.33 4.55
N LEU A 122 4.96 -12.21 3.28
CA LEU A 122 4.74 -13.33 2.36
C LEU A 122 6.02 -13.75 1.61
N ALA A 123 7.13 -13.03 1.76
CA ALA A 123 8.32 -13.16 0.90
C ALA A 123 7.93 -13.20 -0.58
N ALA A 124 7.11 -12.23 -1.00
CA ALA A 124 6.51 -12.20 -2.33
C ALA A 124 7.56 -12.09 -3.44
N ASP A 125 7.36 -12.80 -4.55
CA ASP A 125 8.23 -12.68 -5.71
C ASP A 125 8.15 -11.28 -6.33
N LYS A 126 6.98 -10.65 -6.25
CA LYS A 126 6.73 -9.33 -6.84
C LYS A 126 5.69 -8.54 -6.06
N LEU A 127 6.00 -7.27 -5.79
CA LEU A 127 5.05 -6.25 -5.36
C LEU A 127 4.79 -5.28 -6.52
N ILE A 128 3.54 -4.90 -6.76
CA ILE A 128 3.17 -3.89 -7.76
C ILE A 128 2.52 -2.71 -7.04
N LEU A 129 3.17 -1.56 -7.10
CA LEU A 129 2.66 -0.30 -6.59
C LEU A 129 2.07 0.50 -7.74
N MET A 130 0.74 0.49 -7.84
CA MET A 130 0.03 1.26 -8.85
C MET A 130 0.10 2.76 -8.56
N THR A 131 0.32 3.56 -9.59
CA THR A 131 0.41 5.02 -9.52
C THR A 131 -0.21 5.65 -10.76
N ASP A 132 -0.33 6.98 -10.80
CA ASP A 132 -0.83 7.76 -11.92
C ASP A 132 0.24 8.10 -12.98
N VAL A 133 1.47 7.63 -12.78
CA VAL A 133 2.58 7.82 -13.71
C VAL A 133 3.08 6.48 -14.25
N LYS A 134 3.63 6.49 -15.47
CA LYS A 134 4.13 5.28 -16.14
C LYS A 134 5.35 4.64 -15.48
N GLY A 135 6.02 5.36 -14.59
CA GLY A 135 7.26 4.96 -13.93
C GLY A 135 8.19 6.15 -13.72
N VAL A 136 9.42 5.88 -13.36
CA VAL A 136 10.48 6.90 -13.28
C VAL A 136 10.91 7.29 -14.69
N LEU A 137 10.95 8.59 -14.99
CA LEU A 137 11.37 9.08 -16.29
C LEU A 137 12.83 9.55 -16.23
N GLU A 138 13.63 9.12 -17.20
CA GLU A 138 14.95 9.66 -17.48
C GLU A 138 15.03 10.07 -18.96
N ASN A 139 15.39 11.30 -19.24
CA ASN A 139 15.44 11.86 -20.60
C ASN A 139 14.15 11.65 -21.41
N GLY A 140 12.99 11.69 -20.73
CA GLY A 140 11.66 11.53 -21.35
C GLY A 140 11.23 10.08 -21.63
N ALA A 141 12.07 9.10 -21.32
CA ALA A 141 11.73 7.68 -21.41
C ALA A 141 11.57 7.06 -20.01
N VAL A 142 10.72 6.04 -19.89
CA VAL A 142 10.58 5.27 -18.64
C VAL A 142 11.83 4.45 -18.42
N LEU A 143 12.45 4.59 -17.25
CA LEU A 143 13.51 3.66 -16.81
C LEU A 143 12.88 2.30 -16.52
N GLU A 144 13.29 1.30 -17.29
CA GLU A 144 12.74 -0.06 -17.13
C GLU A 144 13.17 -0.72 -15.82
N LYS A 145 14.41 -0.46 -15.37
CA LYS A 145 14.98 -1.07 -14.17
C LYS A 145 15.87 -0.11 -13.40
N ILE A 146 15.79 -0.15 -12.07
CA ILE A 146 16.70 0.54 -11.13
C ILE A 146 17.05 -0.48 -10.03
N THR A 147 18.34 -0.64 -9.71
CA THR A 147 18.74 -1.43 -8.55
C THR A 147 18.66 -0.61 -7.26
N SER A 148 18.51 -1.28 -6.12
CA SER A 148 18.47 -0.62 -4.81
C SER A 148 19.68 0.29 -4.55
N HIS A 149 20.85 -0.11 -5.06
CA HIS A 149 22.11 0.65 -4.95
C HIS A 149 22.14 1.90 -5.83
N GLN A 150 21.41 1.94 -6.93
CA GLN A 150 21.36 3.08 -7.84
C GLN A 150 20.39 4.17 -7.40
N VAL A 151 19.48 3.87 -6.45
CA VAL A 151 18.41 4.80 -6.04
C VAL A 151 18.97 6.13 -5.57
N GLN A 152 19.99 6.11 -4.71
CA GLN A 152 20.58 7.35 -4.19
C GLN A 152 21.21 8.20 -5.31
N GLU A 153 21.96 7.59 -6.21
CA GLU A 153 22.54 8.27 -7.37
C GLU A 153 21.47 8.93 -8.24
N LYS A 154 20.34 8.22 -8.49
CA LYS A 154 19.23 8.75 -9.28
C LYS A 154 18.49 9.90 -8.58
N ILE A 155 18.49 9.94 -7.25
CA ILE A 155 17.98 11.08 -6.47
C ILE A 155 18.96 12.25 -6.58
N ASP A 156 20.24 12.03 -6.36
CA ASP A 156 21.28 13.07 -6.37
C ASP A 156 21.41 13.73 -7.75
N THR A 157 21.19 12.97 -8.81
CA THR A 157 21.18 13.47 -10.20
C THR A 157 19.82 14.01 -10.66
N ALA A 158 18.85 14.15 -9.75
CA ALA A 158 17.51 14.67 -10.00
C ALA A 158 16.71 13.90 -11.08
N VAL A 159 17.02 12.65 -11.34
CA VAL A 159 16.19 11.72 -12.14
C VAL A 159 14.96 11.33 -11.35
N ILE A 160 15.13 11.01 -10.07
CA ILE A 160 14.02 10.77 -9.13
C ILE A 160 13.79 12.05 -8.35
N THR A 161 12.59 12.64 -8.46
CA THR A 161 12.29 13.94 -7.85
C THR A 161 11.03 13.91 -6.98
N ALA A 162 10.94 14.90 -6.08
CA ALA A 162 9.74 15.23 -5.30
C ALA A 162 8.96 14.01 -4.75
N GLY A 163 7.71 13.87 -5.16
CA GLY A 163 6.80 12.83 -4.65
C GLY A 163 7.18 11.39 -4.99
N MET A 164 8.09 11.15 -5.96
CA MET A 164 8.58 9.82 -6.29
C MET A 164 9.68 9.32 -5.34
N ILE A 165 10.44 10.23 -4.71
CA ILE A 165 11.54 9.86 -3.80
C ILE A 165 11.07 8.87 -2.72
N PRO A 166 10.08 9.19 -1.87
CA PRO A 166 9.68 8.27 -0.80
C PRO A 166 9.15 6.94 -1.31
N LYS A 167 8.51 6.91 -2.49
CA LYS A 167 8.00 5.68 -3.09
C LYS A 167 9.14 4.77 -3.57
N ILE A 168 10.14 5.32 -4.24
CA ILE A 168 11.31 4.57 -4.74
C ILE A 168 12.19 4.10 -3.58
N GLU A 169 12.44 4.95 -2.58
CA GLU A 169 13.17 4.55 -1.37
C GLU A 169 12.47 3.41 -0.62
N SER A 170 11.13 3.48 -0.50
CA SER A 170 10.33 2.41 0.10
C SER A 170 10.45 1.12 -0.72
N ALA A 171 10.36 1.20 -2.05
CA ALA A 171 10.52 0.05 -2.94
C ALA A 171 11.92 -0.57 -2.83
N ALA A 172 12.98 0.24 -2.76
CA ALA A 172 14.35 -0.24 -2.54
C ALA A 172 14.50 -0.96 -1.20
N LYS A 173 13.96 -0.40 -0.12
CA LYS A 173 13.93 -1.07 1.19
C LYS A 173 13.16 -2.39 1.15
N THR A 174 12.08 -2.43 0.39
CA THR A 174 11.22 -3.62 0.23
C THR A 174 11.97 -4.78 -0.42
N VAL A 175 12.72 -4.54 -1.49
CA VAL A 175 13.52 -5.59 -2.14
C VAL A 175 14.70 -6.05 -1.26
N VAL A 176 15.33 -5.13 -0.53
CA VAL A 176 16.35 -5.48 0.45
C VAL A 176 15.78 -6.31 1.60
N ALA A 177 14.51 -6.12 1.95
CA ALA A 177 13.82 -6.91 2.96
C ALA A 177 13.37 -8.30 2.47
N GLY A 178 13.70 -8.69 1.22
CA GLY A 178 13.50 -10.04 0.69
C GLY A 178 12.34 -10.21 -0.29
N VAL A 179 11.66 -9.13 -0.68
CA VAL A 179 10.72 -9.18 -1.82
C VAL A 179 11.52 -9.24 -3.12
N GLY A 180 11.21 -10.16 -4.02
CA GLY A 180 12.01 -10.41 -5.23
C GLY A 180 12.17 -9.17 -6.10
N GLN A 181 11.09 -8.42 -6.33
CA GLN A 181 11.09 -7.18 -7.12
C GLN A 181 9.88 -6.30 -6.80
N VAL A 182 10.02 -4.99 -7.03
CA VAL A 182 8.89 -4.03 -6.92
C VAL A 182 8.70 -3.33 -8.27
N LEU A 183 7.51 -3.42 -8.85
CA LEU A 183 7.12 -2.67 -10.04
C LEU A 183 6.34 -1.41 -9.64
N ILE A 184 6.72 -0.27 -10.19
CA ILE A 184 6.01 1.01 -10.01
C ILE A 184 5.57 1.49 -11.38
N GLY A 185 4.25 1.66 -11.58
CA GLY A 185 3.69 2.07 -12.86
C GLY A 185 2.18 2.30 -12.83
N ASP A 186 1.62 2.68 -13.95
CA ASP A 186 0.19 2.94 -14.16
C ASP A 186 -0.60 1.69 -14.56
N ASN A 187 0.09 0.55 -14.70
CA ASN A 187 -0.51 -0.74 -15.05
C ASN A 187 0.27 -1.90 -14.41
N LEU A 188 -0.24 -3.13 -14.55
CA LEU A 188 0.31 -4.33 -13.91
C LEU A 188 1.53 -4.93 -14.63
N LEU A 189 1.85 -4.47 -15.83
CA LEU A 189 2.82 -5.14 -16.72
C LEU A 189 4.07 -4.30 -16.98
N THR A 190 3.91 -2.98 -17.08
CA THR A 190 4.98 -2.04 -17.44
C THR A 190 5.17 -0.96 -16.41
N GLY A 191 6.38 -0.45 -16.30
CA GLY A 191 6.76 0.58 -15.33
C GLY A 191 8.25 0.50 -15.03
N THR A 192 8.64 1.06 -13.91
CA THR A 192 10.00 0.94 -13.39
C THR A 192 10.09 -0.21 -12.40
N LEU A 193 10.95 -1.16 -12.71
CA LEU A 193 11.22 -2.32 -11.88
C LEU A 193 12.36 -2.01 -10.90
N ILE A 194 12.12 -2.17 -9.61
CA ILE A 194 13.14 -2.07 -8.57
C ILE A 194 13.57 -3.48 -8.17
N THR A 195 14.88 -3.71 -8.12
CA THR A 195 15.48 -4.99 -7.72
C THR A 195 16.56 -4.77 -6.67
N ALA A 196 16.96 -5.82 -5.96
CA ALA A 196 18.09 -5.75 -5.02
C ALA A 196 19.40 -5.45 -5.78
N ASP A 197 19.60 -6.15 -6.91
CA ASP A 197 20.77 -6.05 -7.82
C ASP A 197 20.31 -5.95 -9.29
#